data_38b613d3dcbe511e99e0c15a42140818
#
_entry.id   38b613d3dcbe511e99e0c15a42140818
#
_cell.length_a   1.000
_cell.length_b   1.000
_cell.length_c   1.000
_cell.angle_alpha   90.00
_cell.angle_beta   90.00
_cell.angle_gamma   90.00
#
_symmetry.space_group_name_H-M   'P 1'
#
loop_
_entity.id
_entity.type
_entity.pdbx_description
1 polymer ?
#
loop_
_entity_poly.entity_id
_entity_poly.type
_entity_poly.pdbx_seq_one_letter_code
_entity_poly.pdbx_strand_id
1 'polypeptide(L)'
;ASLVGSDMCIRDRKPDVLLLDEPTNHLDAESIDWLEQHLQQYEGTVIAVTHDRYFLDHVAGWILELDRGEGIPWKGNYSSWLEQKTKRMEMEEKTVSKRRKTLERELEWVRMAPKARQAKGKARLSSYDRLLNQDQKEREEKLEIFIPNGPRLGNKVIEAHGLQKAFGNKLLFKDLEFSLPPNGIVGVIGPNGAGKTTLFRLIMGQEQPDAGSFEVGETVQVGYADQTHKDIDPKKTVYQVVSGGQEFIRMGGKEVNARAYLSKFNFAGADQEKLCGVLSGGERNRLHLALTLKADANVLLLDEPTNDIDVNTLRALEEGLENFAGCAVVVSHDRWFLDRICTHILSFEGDSNVVFYEGTYSEYEEYKRKTLGDAEPKRVRYRKLIVD
;
A
#
# COMPACT_ATOMS: atom_id res chain seq x y z
N ALA A 1 -19.30 -10.55 -1.21
CA ALA A 1 -19.96 -11.63 -0.45
C ALA A 1 -19.03 -12.01 0.71
N SER A 2 -19.53 -11.91 1.94
CA SER A 2 -18.79 -12.22 3.16
C SER A 2 -18.26 -13.66 3.10
N LEU A 3 -16.97 -13.87 3.36
CA LEU A 3 -16.31 -15.18 3.43
C LEU A 3 -17.03 -16.21 4.34
N VAL A 4 -17.81 -15.75 5.32
CA VAL A 4 -18.61 -16.61 6.21
C VAL A 4 -19.64 -17.46 5.44
N GLY A 5 -20.17 -16.96 4.32
CA GLY A 5 -21.04 -17.74 3.43
C GLY A 5 -20.26 -18.65 2.45
N SER A 6 -19.03 -18.27 2.10
CA SER A 6 -18.14 -18.99 1.18
C SER A 6 -17.53 -20.24 1.84
N ASP A 7 -17.18 -20.15 3.13
CA ASP A 7 -16.55 -21.23 3.89
C ASP A 7 -17.40 -22.52 3.90
N MET A 8 -18.71 -22.37 4.05
CA MET A 8 -19.65 -23.50 4.03
C MET A 8 -19.82 -24.09 2.61
N CYS A 9 -19.77 -23.25 1.57
CA CYS A 9 -19.88 -23.69 0.17
C CYS A 9 -18.59 -24.33 -0.36
N ILE A 10 -17.42 -23.86 0.04
CA ILE A 10 -16.12 -24.41 -0.38
C ILE A 10 -15.90 -25.78 0.26
N ARG A 11 -16.21 -25.93 1.55
CA ARG A 11 -15.95 -27.14 2.30
C ARG A 11 -16.88 -28.30 1.93
N ASP A 12 -18.15 -28.00 1.63
CA ASP A 12 -19.17 -29.02 1.40
C ASP A 12 -19.28 -29.46 -0.07
N ARG A 13 -18.88 -28.63 -1.03
CA ARG A 13 -19.04 -28.90 -2.48
C ARG A 13 -17.76 -29.26 -3.20
N LYS A 14 -16.57 -28.98 -2.65
CA LYS A 14 -15.25 -29.23 -3.28
C LYS A 14 -15.29 -29.02 -4.80
N PRO A 15 -15.53 -27.79 -5.29
CA PRO A 15 -15.59 -27.55 -6.73
C PRO A 15 -14.23 -27.80 -7.40
N ASP A 16 -14.22 -28.25 -8.65
CA ASP A 16 -12.99 -28.48 -9.41
C ASP A 16 -12.20 -27.20 -9.68
N VAL A 17 -12.89 -26.05 -9.74
CA VAL A 17 -12.30 -24.72 -9.95
C VAL A 17 -12.86 -23.74 -8.91
N LEU A 18 -11.98 -23.09 -8.21
CA LEU A 18 -12.28 -22.07 -7.21
C LEU A 18 -11.83 -20.69 -7.73
N LEU A 19 -12.75 -19.73 -7.80
CA LEU A 19 -12.47 -18.36 -8.18
C LEU A 19 -12.56 -17.45 -6.96
N LEU A 20 -11.48 -16.75 -6.64
CA LEU A 20 -11.38 -15.85 -5.49
C LEU A 20 -11.03 -14.44 -5.98
N ASP A 21 -11.76 -13.46 -5.48
CA ASP A 21 -11.52 -12.03 -5.75
C ASP A 21 -11.15 -11.34 -4.45
N GLU A 22 -9.92 -10.86 -4.37
CA GLU A 22 -9.30 -10.23 -3.20
C GLU A 22 -9.59 -10.99 -1.87
N PRO A 23 -9.22 -12.29 -1.79
CA PRO A 23 -9.62 -13.13 -0.67
C PRO A 23 -8.99 -12.75 0.67
N THR A 24 -7.88 -12.00 0.65
CA THR A 24 -7.15 -11.56 1.85
C THR A 24 -7.63 -10.21 2.37
N ASN A 25 -8.41 -9.44 1.58
CA ASN A 25 -8.90 -8.14 1.98
C ASN A 25 -9.77 -8.23 3.23
N HIS A 26 -9.51 -7.36 4.20
CA HIS A 26 -10.22 -7.26 5.49
C HIS A 26 -10.07 -8.49 6.41
N LEU A 27 -9.23 -9.45 6.06
CA LEU A 27 -8.89 -10.56 6.95
C LEU A 27 -7.73 -10.18 7.86
N ASP A 28 -7.76 -10.69 9.08
CA ASP A 28 -6.61 -10.62 9.96
C ASP A 28 -5.56 -11.69 9.61
N ALA A 29 -4.36 -11.53 10.12
CA ALA A 29 -3.23 -12.39 9.80
C ALA A 29 -3.49 -13.88 10.08
N GLU A 30 -4.19 -14.19 11.18
CA GLU A 30 -4.53 -15.59 11.52
C GLU A 30 -5.51 -16.23 10.52
N SER A 31 -6.47 -15.42 10.04
CA SER A 31 -7.43 -15.87 9.01
C SER A 31 -6.76 -16.05 7.66
N ILE A 32 -5.78 -15.21 7.32
CA ILE A 32 -4.98 -15.35 6.09
C ILE A 32 -4.13 -16.61 6.16
N ASP A 33 -3.42 -16.87 7.27
CA ASP A 33 -2.64 -18.11 7.46
C ASP A 33 -3.48 -19.37 7.30
N TRP A 34 -4.67 -19.35 7.87
CA TRP A 34 -5.60 -20.47 7.73
C TRP A 34 -6.02 -20.66 6.25
N LEU A 35 -6.31 -19.55 5.56
CA LEU A 35 -6.69 -19.59 4.14
C LEU A 35 -5.54 -20.13 3.27
N GLU A 36 -4.32 -19.67 3.49
CA GLU A 36 -3.11 -20.15 2.79
C GLU A 36 -2.96 -21.66 2.94
N GLN A 37 -3.00 -22.17 4.17
CA GLN A 37 -2.89 -23.61 4.43
C GLN A 37 -4.02 -24.41 3.77
N HIS A 38 -5.25 -23.87 3.78
CA HIS A 38 -6.38 -24.53 3.14
C HIS A 38 -6.22 -24.61 1.63
N LEU A 39 -5.76 -23.52 0.98
CA LEU A 39 -5.57 -23.47 -0.47
C LEU A 39 -4.37 -24.28 -0.94
N GLN A 40 -3.30 -24.39 -0.15
CA GLN A 40 -2.16 -25.27 -0.44
C GLN A 40 -2.56 -26.75 -0.47
N GLN A 41 -3.56 -27.14 0.32
CA GLN A 41 -4.08 -28.53 0.39
C GLN A 41 -5.26 -28.76 -0.56
N TYR A 42 -5.68 -27.73 -1.32
CA TYR A 42 -6.83 -27.84 -2.21
C TYR A 42 -6.49 -28.65 -3.46
N GLU A 43 -7.26 -29.72 -3.72
CA GLU A 43 -7.02 -30.63 -4.84
C GLU A 43 -7.44 -30.09 -6.20
N GLY A 44 -8.32 -29.05 -6.23
CA GLY A 44 -8.81 -28.41 -7.44
C GLY A 44 -7.91 -27.27 -7.95
N THR A 45 -8.34 -26.62 -9.02
CA THR A 45 -7.67 -25.44 -9.56
C THR A 45 -8.15 -24.17 -8.84
N VAL A 46 -7.22 -23.37 -8.32
CA VAL A 46 -7.53 -22.07 -7.70
C VAL A 46 -7.07 -20.95 -8.61
N ILE A 47 -7.97 -20.01 -8.89
CA ILE A 47 -7.65 -18.75 -9.57
C ILE A 47 -8.01 -17.62 -8.60
N ALA A 48 -7.02 -16.90 -8.14
CA ALA A 48 -7.19 -15.79 -7.22
C ALA A 48 -6.73 -14.47 -7.86
N VAL A 49 -7.54 -13.43 -7.74
CA VAL A 49 -7.15 -12.05 -8.01
C VAL A 49 -6.79 -11.43 -6.67
N THR A 50 -5.56 -10.95 -6.51
CA THR A 50 -5.12 -10.35 -5.25
C THR A 50 -3.92 -9.44 -5.43
N HIS A 51 -3.80 -8.46 -4.54
CA HIS A 51 -2.64 -7.59 -4.40
C HIS A 51 -1.72 -8.02 -3.24
N ASP A 52 -2.12 -9.04 -2.47
CA ASP A 52 -1.34 -9.57 -1.36
C ASP A 52 -0.15 -10.39 -1.87
N ARG A 53 1.03 -9.78 -1.78
CA ARG A 53 2.29 -10.34 -2.26
C ARG A 53 2.76 -11.55 -1.46
N TYR A 54 2.49 -11.55 -0.15
CA TYR A 54 2.86 -12.65 0.74
C TYR A 54 2.01 -13.89 0.46
N PHE A 55 0.70 -13.69 0.30
CA PHE A 55 -0.22 -14.73 -0.13
C PHE A 55 0.17 -15.33 -1.49
N LEU A 56 0.52 -14.49 -2.48
CA LEU A 56 0.99 -14.94 -3.78
C LEU A 56 2.30 -15.72 -3.69
N ASP A 57 3.18 -15.37 -2.77
CA ASP A 57 4.46 -16.05 -2.60
C ASP A 57 4.29 -17.44 -2.01
N HIS A 58 3.30 -17.64 -1.12
CA HIS A 58 3.04 -18.90 -0.44
C HIS A 58 2.10 -19.85 -1.20
N VAL A 59 1.12 -19.31 -1.94
CA VAL A 59 0.04 -20.13 -2.53
C VAL A 59 0.20 -20.29 -4.03
N ALA A 60 0.74 -19.28 -4.75
CA ALA A 60 0.76 -19.28 -6.19
C ALA A 60 1.88 -20.16 -6.77
N GLY A 61 1.53 -21.07 -7.67
CA GLY A 61 2.48 -21.79 -8.54
C GLY A 61 2.66 -21.13 -9.91
N TRP A 62 1.73 -20.27 -10.29
CA TRP A 62 1.73 -19.47 -11.52
C TRP A 62 1.16 -18.09 -11.22
N ILE A 63 1.70 -17.07 -11.89
CA ILE A 63 1.17 -15.71 -11.85
C ILE A 63 0.79 -15.29 -13.27
N LEU A 64 -0.43 -14.81 -13.45
CA LEU A 64 -0.89 -14.15 -14.67
C LEU A 64 -0.88 -12.65 -14.44
N GLU A 65 0.11 -11.97 -14.99
CA GLU A 65 0.21 -10.52 -14.95
C GLU A 65 -0.66 -9.92 -16.06
N LEU A 66 -1.56 -9.01 -15.69
CA LEU A 66 -2.35 -8.23 -16.65
C LEU A 66 -1.69 -6.86 -16.79
N ASP A 67 -1.01 -6.64 -17.91
CA ASP A 67 -0.31 -5.39 -18.19
C ASP A 67 -0.67 -4.87 -19.59
N ARG A 68 -1.08 -3.60 -19.68
CA ARG A 68 -1.42 -2.89 -20.95
C ARG A 68 -2.36 -3.65 -21.87
N GLY A 69 -3.31 -4.40 -21.31
CA GLY A 69 -4.28 -5.20 -22.07
C GLY A 69 -3.76 -6.55 -22.53
N GLU A 70 -2.57 -6.95 -22.14
CA GLU A 70 -1.99 -8.26 -22.38
C GLU A 70 -1.93 -9.08 -21.10
N GLY A 71 -2.13 -10.41 -21.21
CA GLY A 71 -1.95 -11.35 -20.12
C GLY A 71 -0.62 -12.07 -20.27
N ILE A 72 0.31 -11.87 -19.32
CA ILE A 72 1.65 -12.46 -19.35
C ILE A 72 1.73 -13.54 -18.26
N PRO A 73 1.79 -14.83 -18.64
CA PRO A 73 1.93 -15.91 -17.67
C PRO A 73 3.38 -16.06 -17.20
N TRP A 74 3.55 -16.16 -15.89
CA TRP A 74 4.84 -16.38 -15.24
C TRP A 74 4.76 -17.66 -14.40
N LYS A 75 5.79 -18.50 -14.51
CA LYS A 75 5.87 -19.72 -13.70
C LYS A 75 6.61 -19.41 -12.39
N GLY A 76 6.01 -19.80 -11.29
CA GLY A 76 6.55 -19.62 -9.94
C GLY A 76 5.67 -18.72 -9.07
N ASN A 77 6.17 -18.42 -7.89
CA ASN A 77 5.56 -17.56 -6.89
C ASN A 77 5.91 -16.06 -7.13
N TYR A 78 5.48 -15.19 -6.24
CA TYR A 78 5.69 -13.74 -6.36
C TYR A 78 7.18 -13.34 -6.40
N SER A 79 8.02 -13.91 -5.54
CA SER A 79 9.47 -13.66 -5.52
C SER A 79 10.12 -14.04 -6.85
N SER A 80 9.77 -15.19 -7.40
CA SER A 80 10.24 -15.66 -8.70
C SER A 80 9.77 -14.76 -9.85
N TRP A 81 8.50 -14.31 -9.81
CA TRP A 81 7.96 -13.35 -10.75
C TRP A 81 8.72 -12.02 -10.72
N LEU A 82 9.01 -11.52 -9.52
CA LEU A 82 9.73 -10.25 -9.33
C LEU A 82 11.14 -10.29 -9.94
N GLU A 83 11.88 -11.39 -9.73
CA GLU A 83 13.19 -11.59 -10.33
C GLU A 83 13.12 -11.66 -11.86
N GLN A 84 12.16 -12.41 -12.39
CA GLN A 84 11.97 -12.54 -13.84
C GLN A 84 11.57 -11.21 -14.48
N LYS A 85 10.66 -10.46 -13.82
CA LYS A 85 10.23 -9.14 -14.27
C LYS A 85 11.40 -8.15 -14.26
N THR A 86 12.18 -8.11 -13.18
CA THR A 86 13.36 -7.23 -13.07
C THR A 86 14.37 -7.51 -14.19
N LYS A 87 14.69 -8.77 -14.44
CA LYS A 87 15.59 -9.16 -15.55
C LYS A 87 15.03 -8.73 -16.91
N ARG A 88 13.71 -8.88 -17.12
CA ARG A 88 13.05 -8.44 -18.35
C ARG A 88 13.13 -6.93 -18.51
N MET A 89 12.82 -6.16 -17.47
CA MET A 89 12.91 -4.70 -17.47
C MET A 89 14.33 -4.21 -17.76
N GLU A 90 15.36 -4.82 -17.15
CA GLU A 90 16.77 -4.50 -17.44
C GLU A 90 17.14 -4.75 -18.92
N MET A 91 16.62 -5.82 -19.50
CA MET A 91 16.83 -6.11 -20.92
C MET A 91 16.09 -5.11 -21.82
N GLU A 92 14.86 -4.75 -21.45
CA GLU A 92 14.07 -3.73 -22.15
C GLU A 92 14.74 -2.36 -22.04
N GLU A 93 15.23 -1.95 -20.88
CA GLU A 93 15.96 -0.68 -20.67
C GLU A 93 17.26 -0.62 -21.49
N LYS A 94 18.02 -1.70 -21.53
CA LYS A 94 19.20 -1.80 -22.42
C LYS A 94 18.81 -1.67 -23.89
N THR A 95 17.66 -2.22 -24.28
CA THR A 95 17.14 -2.12 -25.65
C THR A 95 16.65 -0.71 -25.95
N VAL A 96 15.92 -0.09 -25.01
CA VAL A 96 15.47 1.32 -25.10
C VAL A 96 16.66 2.27 -25.18
N SER A 97 17.69 2.08 -24.35
CA SER A 97 18.92 2.87 -24.40
C SER A 97 19.63 2.76 -25.74
N LYS A 98 19.70 1.55 -26.33
CA LYS A 98 20.25 1.36 -27.69
C LYS A 98 19.38 2.03 -28.77
N ARG A 99 18.06 1.93 -28.66
CA ARG A 99 17.10 2.62 -29.55
C ARG A 99 17.24 4.13 -29.45
N ARG A 100 17.34 4.69 -28.23
CA ARG A 100 17.53 6.13 -27.99
C ARG A 100 18.81 6.64 -28.66
N LYS A 101 19.94 5.94 -28.51
CA LYS A 101 21.18 6.28 -29.21
C LYS A 101 21.03 6.23 -30.74
N THR A 102 20.23 5.30 -31.24
CA THR A 102 19.92 5.21 -32.67
C THR A 102 19.04 6.38 -33.11
N LEU A 103 18.02 6.70 -32.31
CA LEU A 103 17.11 7.83 -32.55
C LEU A 103 17.86 9.17 -32.55
N GLU A 104 18.80 9.38 -31.63
CA GLU A 104 19.67 10.57 -31.56
C GLU A 104 20.53 10.69 -32.85
N ARG A 105 21.14 9.60 -33.30
CA ARG A 105 21.90 9.60 -34.57
C ARG A 105 21.00 9.87 -35.79
N GLU A 106 19.82 9.31 -35.83
CA GLU A 106 18.86 9.57 -36.90
C GLU A 106 18.34 11.00 -36.86
N LEU A 107 18.17 11.59 -35.65
CA LEU A 107 17.77 12.98 -35.45
C LEU A 107 18.88 13.94 -35.97
N GLU A 108 20.15 13.67 -35.64
CA GLU A 108 21.28 14.43 -36.17
C GLU A 108 21.30 14.37 -37.70
N TRP A 109 21.07 13.18 -38.27
CA TRP A 109 21.00 13.03 -39.73
C TRP A 109 19.81 13.80 -40.32
N VAL A 110 18.64 13.81 -39.70
CA VAL A 110 17.46 14.58 -40.13
C VAL A 110 17.74 16.09 -40.08
N ARG A 111 18.55 16.56 -39.15
CA ARG A 111 18.94 17.99 -39.01
C ARG A 111 20.01 18.43 -40.03
N MET A 112 20.69 17.51 -40.71
CA MET A 112 21.68 17.86 -41.74
C MET A 112 21.03 18.53 -42.97
N ALA A 113 21.80 19.36 -43.66
CA ALA A 113 21.34 20.17 -44.80
C ALA A 113 20.75 19.35 -45.93
N PRO A 114 19.79 19.88 -46.72
CA PRO A 114 19.04 19.18 -47.78
C PRO A 114 19.90 18.47 -48.83
N LYS A 115 21.09 19.02 -49.14
CA LYS A 115 22.04 18.42 -50.10
C LYS A 115 22.60 17.04 -49.68
N ALA A 116 22.61 16.73 -48.40
CA ALA A 116 23.08 15.43 -47.88
C ALA A 116 21.98 14.35 -47.83
N ARG A 117 20.73 14.68 -48.17
CA ARG A 117 19.55 13.80 -48.02
C ARG A 117 19.16 13.07 -49.33
N GLN A 118 19.90 13.18 -50.45
CA GLN A 118 19.47 12.64 -51.72
C GLN A 118 19.28 11.11 -51.71
N ALA A 119 18.12 10.68 -52.26
CA ALA A 119 17.71 9.36 -52.69
C ALA A 119 17.31 8.27 -51.66
N LYS A 120 17.72 8.30 -50.40
CA LYS A 120 17.31 7.28 -49.38
C LYS A 120 16.45 7.83 -48.21
N GLY A 121 15.95 9.06 -48.35
CA GLY A 121 15.35 9.79 -47.22
C GLY A 121 13.97 9.27 -46.73
N LYS A 122 13.14 8.74 -47.63
CA LYS A 122 11.74 8.41 -47.29
C LYS A 122 11.59 7.20 -46.36
N ALA A 123 12.36 6.14 -46.61
CA ALA A 123 12.36 4.94 -45.78
C ALA A 123 12.98 5.20 -44.37
N ARG A 124 13.98 6.08 -44.31
CA ARG A 124 14.65 6.45 -43.06
C ARG A 124 13.81 7.37 -42.20
N LEU A 125 13.07 8.31 -42.80
CA LEU A 125 12.07 9.14 -42.10
C LEU A 125 10.92 8.30 -41.55
N SER A 126 10.39 7.34 -42.34
CA SER A 126 9.38 6.40 -41.88
C SER A 126 9.87 5.48 -40.74
N SER A 127 11.15 5.09 -40.74
CA SER A 127 11.78 4.37 -39.63
C SER A 127 11.92 5.24 -38.38
N TYR A 128 12.28 6.51 -38.55
CA TYR A 128 12.36 7.48 -37.43
C TYR A 128 10.99 7.70 -36.80
N ASP A 129 9.94 7.98 -37.61
CA ASP A 129 8.58 8.17 -37.11
C ASP A 129 8.05 6.94 -36.37
N ARG A 130 8.38 5.73 -36.85
CA ARG A 130 8.01 4.48 -36.18
C ARG A 130 8.73 4.29 -34.85
N LEU A 131 10.01 4.63 -34.77
CA LEU A 131 10.81 4.59 -33.53
C LEU A 131 10.32 5.62 -32.53
N LEU A 132 9.95 6.83 -32.99
CA LEU A 132 9.43 7.90 -32.15
C LEU A 132 8.06 7.53 -31.54
N ASN A 133 7.17 6.95 -32.36
CA ASN A 133 5.86 6.49 -31.90
C ASN A 133 5.93 5.30 -30.93
N GLN A 134 6.97 4.47 -31.03
CA GLN A 134 7.24 3.40 -30.06
C GLN A 134 7.79 3.95 -28.74
N ASP A 135 8.68 4.94 -28.78
CA ASP A 135 9.29 5.56 -27.61
C ASP A 135 8.26 6.33 -26.75
N GLN A 136 7.20 6.87 -27.38
CA GLN A 136 6.09 7.53 -26.66
C GLN A 136 5.21 6.54 -25.87
N LYS A 137 5.14 5.26 -26.29
CA LYS A 137 4.37 4.23 -25.58
C LYS A 137 5.10 3.62 -24.38
N GLU A 138 6.40 3.76 -24.28
CA GLU A 138 7.26 3.06 -23.31
C GLU A 138 7.65 3.90 -22.08
N ARG A 139 7.23 5.16 -21.97
CA ARG A 139 7.47 5.95 -20.75
C ARG A 139 6.48 5.57 -19.65
N GLU A 140 6.74 4.50 -18.94
CA GLU A 140 6.33 4.41 -17.55
C GLU A 140 7.19 5.39 -16.75
N GLU A 141 6.63 6.52 -16.37
CA GLU A 141 7.21 7.36 -15.34
C GLU A 141 7.28 6.51 -14.07
N LYS A 142 8.49 6.31 -13.52
CA LYS A 142 8.64 5.73 -12.18
C LYS A 142 7.74 6.55 -11.26
N LEU A 143 6.80 5.88 -10.65
CA LEU A 143 5.88 6.50 -9.72
C LEU A 143 6.68 6.78 -8.44
N GLU A 144 6.95 8.05 -8.14
CA GLU A 144 7.65 8.46 -6.92
C GLU A 144 6.70 9.30 -6.06
N ILE A 145 6.34 8.79 -4.89
CA ILE A 145 5.56 9.54 -3.90
C ILE A 145 6.55 10.29 -3.01
N PHE A 146 6.50 11.61 -3.05
CA PHE A 146 7.24 12.47 -2.14
C PHE A 146 6.36 12.84 -0.96
N ILE A 147 6.81 12.51 0.26
CA ILE A 147 6.16 12.91 1.52
C ILE A 147 6.93 14.12 2.06
N PRO A 148 6.30 15.28 2.22
CA PRO A 148 6.96 16.44 2.74
C PRO A 148 7.36 16.23 4.21
N ASN A 149 8.54 16.66 4.58
CA ASN A 149 8.95 16.68 5.96
C ASN A 149 8.24 17.83 6.67
N GLY A 150 7.46 17.53 7.68
CA GLY A 150 6.92 18.54 8.58
C GLY A 150 7.99 19.20 9.46
N PRO A 151 7.59 19.97 10.49
CA PRO A 151 8.52 20.50 11.46
C PRO A 151 9.40 19.42 12.07
N ARG A 152 10.65 19.77 12.41
CA ARG A 152 11.58 18.81 13.02
C ARG A 152 10.99 18.24 14.32
N LEU A 153 10.93 16.92 14.43
CA LEU A 153 10.55 16.24 15.65
C LEU A 153 11.57 16.50 16.76
N GLY A 154 11.06 16.71 17.98
CA GLY A 154 11.87 16.71 19.20
C GLY A 154 12.31 15.29 19.59
N ASN A 155 12.96 15.17 20.76
CA ASN A 155 13.35 13.88 21.30
C ASN A 155 12.16 13.03 21.76
N LYS A 156 11.06 13.67 22.17
CA LYS A 156 9.78 13.03 22.49
C LYS A 156 8.84 13.20 21.31
N VAL A 157 8.29 12.10 20.83
CA VAL A 157 7.26 12.08 19.80
C VAL A 157 5.90 11.87 20.44
N ILE A 158 5.55 10.63 20.76
CA ILE A 158 4.35 10.27 21.51
C ILE A 158 4.73 9.12 22.44
N GLU A 159 4.54 9.30 23.72
CA GLU A 159 4.76 8.30 24.75
C GLU A 159 3.43 7.93 25.41
N ALA A 160 3.17 6.65 25.54
CA ALA A 160 1.97 6.10 26.17
C ALA A 160 2.34 5.49 27.51
N HIS A 161 1.63 5.87 28.57
CA HIS A 161 1.91 5.45 29.93
C HIS A 161 0.68 4.78 30.56
N GLY A 162 0.75 3.44 30.74
CA GLY A 162 -0.26 2.64 31.40
C GLY A 162 -1.65 2.76 30.80
N LEU A 163 -1.74 2.87 29.48
CA LEU A 163 -3.04 3.09 28.79
C LEU A 163 -3.97 1.90 28.95
N GLN A 164 -5.22 2.22 29.26
CA GLN A 164 -6.30 1.26 29.30
C GLN A 164 -7.52 1.79 28.54
N LYS A 165 -8.15 0.91 27.76
CA LYS A 165 -9.41 1.21 27.07
C LYS A 165 -10.31 0.00 26.99
N ALA A 166 -11.61 0.22 27.30
CA ALA A 166 -12.66 -0.77 27.17
C ALA A 166 -13.90 -0.15 26.51
N PHE A 167 -14.70 -0.97 25.85
CA PHE A 167 -16.05 -0.60 25.40
C PHE A 167 -17.05 -1.58 25.99
N GLY A 168 -17.89 -1.09 26.91
CA GLY A 168 -18.80 -1.92 27.67
C GLY A 168 -18.05 -3.01 28.43
N ASN A 169 -18.32 -4.29 28.16
CA ASN A 169 -17.66 -5.42 28.78
C ASN A 169 -16.43 -5.92 28.03
N LYS A 170 -16.04 -5.27 26.93
CA LYS A 170 -14.88 -5.67 26.13
C LYS A 170 -13.70 -4.79 26.46
N LEU A 171 -12.71 -5.34 27.20
CA LEU A 171 -11.41 -4.72 27.39
C LEU A 171 -10.59 -4.87 26.10
N LEU A 172 -10.10 -3.77 25.54
CA LEU A 172 -9.27 -3.79 24.34
C LEU A 172 -7.79 -3.98 24.69
N PHE A 173 -7.28 -3.17 25.60
CA PHE A 173 -5.92 -3.26 26.13
C PHE A 173 -5.84 -2.68 27.53
N LYS A 174 -4.84 -3.12 28.27
CA LYS A 174 -4.57 -2.73 29.63
C LYS A 174 -3.07 -2.54 29.83
N ASP A 175 -2.69 -1.56 30.65
CA ASP A 175 -1.32 -1.24 31.02
C ASP A 175 -0.39 -1.12 29.79
N LEU A 176 -0.91 -0.54 28.69
CA LEU A 176 -0.16 -0.39 27.45
C LEU A 176 0.87 0.72 27.59
N GLU A 177 2.14 0.36 27.37
CA GLU A 177 3.25 1.29 27.34
C GLU A 177 4.01 1.19 26.04
N PHE A 178 4.27 2.32 25.40
CA PHE A 178 5.16 2.43 24.25
C PHE A 178 5.65 3.86 24.06
N SER A 179 6.76 4.00 23.35
CA SER A 179 7.28 5.29 22.92
C SER A 179 7.54 5.25 21.43
N LEU A 180 6.95 6.19 20.68
CA LEU A 180 7.19 6.27 19.25
C LEU A 180 8.59 6.83 19.00
N PRO A 181 9.43 6.11 18.22
CA PRO A 181 10.79 6.55 17.94
C PRO A 181 10.79 7.71 16.93
N PRO A 182 11.63 8.73 17.12
CA PRO A 182 11.84 9.74 16.08
C PRO A 182 12.45 9.08 14.83
N ASN A 183 11.91 9.40 13.66
CA ASN A 183 12.29 8.82 12.37
C ASN A 183 12.07 7.30 12.26
N GLY A 184 11.23 6.72 13.10
CA GLY A 184 10.88 5.30 13.06
C GLY A 184 9.52 5.06 12.41
N ILE A 185 9.33 3.85 11.91
CA ILE A 185 8.05 3.37 11.39
C ILE A 185 7.56 2.23 12.27
N VAL A 186 6.39 2.42 12.89
CA VAL A 186 5.77 1.46 13.80
C VAL A 186 4.63 0.75 13.08
N GLY A 187 4.78 -0.55 12.85
CA GLY A 187 3.71 -1.39 12.32
C GLY A 187 2.75 -1.83 13.42
N VAL A 188 1.46 -1.61 13.26
CA VAL A 188 0.44 -2.04 14.22
C VAL A 188 -0.30 -3.24 13.66
N ILE A 189 -0.18 -4.37 14.33
CA ILE A 189 -0.77 -5.65 13.91
C ILE A 189 -1.71 -6.23 14.96
N GLY A 190 -2.54 -7.17 14.57
CA GLY A 190 -3.44 -7.89 15.46
C GLY A 190 -4.82 -8.15 14.86
N PRO A 191 -5.66 -8.95 15.53
CA PRO A 191 -6.96 -9.33 15.01
C PRO A 191 -7.92 -8.16 14.83
N ASN A 192 -8.93 -8.38 13.99
CA ASN A 192 -9.97 -7.38 13.76
C ASN A 192 -10.76 -7.10 15.04
N GLY A 193 -10.98 -5.82 15.34
CA GLY A 193 -11.65 -5.38 16.56
C GLY A 193 -10.82 -5.50 17.84
N ALA A 194 -9.49 -5.67 17.73
CA ALA A 194 -8.57 -5.65 18.88
C ALA A 194 -8.33 -4.25 19.47
N GLY A 195 -8.67 -3.19 18.71
CA GLY A 195 -8.51 -1.82 19.20
C GLY A 195 -7.49 -0.97 18.43
N LYS A 196 -6.98 -1.45 17.29
CA LYS A 196 -6.00 -0.73 16.45
C LYS A 196 -6.47 0.68 16.06
N THR A 197 -7.62 0.81 15.43
CA THR A 197 -8.23 2.12 15.08
C THR A 197 -8.59 2.93 16.32
N THR A 198 -8.95 2.28 17.43
CA THR A 198 -9.22 2.96 18.70
C THR A 198 -7.95 3.62 19.25
N LEU A 199 -6.80 2.96 19.15
CA LEU A 199 -5.51 3.54 19.52
C LEU A 199 -5.23 4.84 18.72
N PHE A 200 -5.50 4.85 17.42
CA PHE A 200 -5.35 6.06 16.59
C PHE A 200 -6.27 7.20 17.06
N ARG A 201 -7.53 6.88 17.37
CA ARG A 201 -8.47 7.88 17.92
C ARG A 201 -8.05 8.45 19.25
N LEU A 202 -7.44 7.63 20.11
CA LEU A 202 -6.86 8.07 21.37
C LEU A 202 -5.67 9.00 21.14
N ILE A 203 -4.74 8.67 20.23
CA ILE A 203 -3.59 9.51 19.87
C ILE A 203 -4.07 10.87 19.33
N MET A 204 -5.15 10.89 18.55
CA MET A 204 -5.72 12.12 18.01
C MET A 204 -6.59 12.89 19.02
N GLY A 205 -6.79 12.38 20.24
CA GLY A 205 -7.66 12.99 21.25
C GLY A 205 -9.16 12.95 20.89
N GLN A 206 -9.57 12.15 19.89
CA GLN A 206 -10.98 11.94 19.55
C GLN A 206 -11.70 11.02 20.53
N GLU A 207 -10.94 10.20 21.25
CA GLU A 207 -11.38 9.34 22.33
C GLU A 207 -10.51 9.61 23.57
N GLN A 208 -11.05 9.31 24.74
CA GLN A 208 -10.30 9.41 26.00
C GLN A 208 -9.96 8.00 26.50
N PRO A 209 -8.76 7.77 27.04
CA PRO A 209 -8.42 6.51 27.71
C PRO A 209 -9.22 6.40 29.02
N ASP A 210 -9.50 5.16 29.43
CA ASP A 210 -10.18 4.90 30.72
C ASP A 210 -9.19 5.01 31.90
N ALA A 211 -7.90 4.73 31.62
CA ALA A 211 -6.77 4.96 32.51
C ALA A 211 -5.49 5.20 31.72
N GLY A 212 -4.49 5.78 32.37
CA GLY A 212 -3.22 6.15 31.74
C GLY A 212 -3.27 7.50 31.02
N SER A 213 -2.19 7.84 30.34
CA SER A 213 -2.06 9.12 29.63
C SER A 213 -1.12 9.03 28.43
N PHE A 214 -1.24 10.00 27.52
CA PHE A 214 -0.25 10.26 26.48
C PHE A 214 0.57 11.50 26.81
N GLU A 215 1.88 11.42 26.62
CA GLU A 215 2.73 12.59 26.46
C GLU A 215 3.00 12.81 24.97
N VAL A 216 2.53 13.94 24.42
CA VAL A 216 2.74 14.32 23.03
C VAL A 216 3.76 15.45 22.96
N GLY A 217 4.78 15.29 22.12
CA GLY A 217 5.82 16.32 21.93
C GLY A 217 5.24 17.62 21.38
N GLU A 218 5.76 18.77 21.83
CA GLU A 218 5.26 20.11 21.45
C GLU A 218 5.32 20.40 19.95
N THR A 219 6.25 19.75 19.24
CA THR A 219 6.44 19.94 17.78
C THR A 219 5.65 18.94 16.93
N VAL A 220 4.90 18.04 17.56
CA VAL A 220 4.17 16.98 16.86
C VAL A 220 2.98 17.55 16.09
N GLN A 221 2.96 17.26 14.80
CA GLN A 221 1.84 17.53 13.90
C GLN A 221 1.38 16.21 13.28
N VAL A 222 0.20 15.76 13.67
CA VAL A 222 -0.34 14.46 13.26
C VAL A 222 -1.11 14.61 11.94
N GLY A 223 -0.75 13.80 10.93
CA GLY A 223 -1.54 13.55 9.74
C GLY A 223 -2.21 12.17 9.85
N TYR A 224 -3.51 12.11 9.64
CA TYR A 224 -4.28 10.87 9.77
C TYR A 224 -5.01 10.50 8.48
N ALA A 225 -4.79 9.29 8.00
CA ALA A 225 -5.55 8.68 6.92
C ALA A 225 -6.56 7.68 7.49
N ASP A 226 -7.84 8.08 7.53
CA ASP A 226 -8.95 7.28 8.03
C ASP A 226 -9.58 6.43 6.91
N GLN A 227 -10.05 5.22 7.24
CA GLN A 227 -10.84 4.38 6.34
C GLN A 227 -12.21 4.97 5.97
N THR A 228 -12.76 5.89 6.77
CA THR A 228 -14.15 6.36 6.61
C THR A 228 -14.35 7.46 5.59
N HIS A 229 -13.27 8.08 5.07
CA HIS A 229 -13.29 9.08 3.99
C HIS A 229 -14.34 10.22 4.12
N LYS A 230 -14.69 10.60 5.35
CA LYS A 230 -15.81 11.55 5.60
C LYS A 230 -15.54 12.97 5.13
N ASP A 231 -14.27 13.33 4.91
CA ASP A 231 -13.86 14.71 4.64
C ASP A 231 -13.81 15.06 3.13
N ILE A 232 -14.11 14.11 2.25
CA ILE A 232 -14.09 14.33 0.80
C ILE A 232 -15.47 14.76 0.31
N ASP A 233 -15.57 16.00 -0.17
CA ASP A 233 -16.81 16.52 -0.78
C ASP A 233 -17.13 15.77 -2.09
N PRO A 234 -18.23 15.00 -2.15
CA PRO A 234 -18.58 14.20 -3.32
C PRO A 234 -18.89 15.01 -4.57
N LYS A 235 -19.17 16.32 -4.43
CA LYS A 235 -19.52 17.24 -5.54
C LYS A 235 -18.32 17.89 -6.18
N LYS A 236 -17.15 17.81 -5.56
CA LYS A 236 -15.90 18.35 -6.11
C LYS A 236 -15.18 17.31 -6.96
N THR A 237 -14.37 17.78 -7.91
CA THR A 237 -13.47 16.90 -8.67
C THR A 237 -12.25 16.53 -7.82
N VAL A 238 -11.58 15.42 -8.18
CA VAL A 238 -10.32 14.99 -7.58
C VAL A 238 -9.31 16.16 -7.57
N TYR A 239 -9.19 16.85 -8.70
CA TYR A 239 -8.32 18.01 -8.82
C TYR A 239 -8.71 19.12 -7.84
N GLN A 240 -9.99 19.48 -7.76
CA GLN A 240 -10.46 20.55 -6.87
C GLN A 240 -10.25 20.24 -5.39
N VAL A 241 -10.42 18.98 -4.99
CA VAL A 241 -10.22 18.57 -3.59
C VAL A 241 -8.75 18.68 -3.19
N VAL A 242 -7.82 18.25 -4.05
CA VAL A 242 -6.38 18.28 -3.74
C VAL A 242 -5.78 19.67 -3.89
N SER A 243 -6.16 20.40 -4.95
CA SER A 243 -5.54 21.67 -5.29
C SER A 243 -6.25 22.90 -4.68
N GLY A 244 -7.50 22.75 -4.21
CA GLY A 244 -8.36 23.88 -3.89
C GLY A 244 -8.70 24.75 -5.12
N GLY A 245 -8.51 24.20 -6.33
CA GLY A 245 -8.66 24.94 -7.60
C GLY A 245 -7.41 25.71 -8.06
N GLN A 246 -6.29 25.59 -7.34
CA GLN A 246 -5.03 26.22 -7.70
C GLN A 246 -4.17 25.28 -8.57
N GLU A 247 -3.34 25.82 -9.44
CA GLU A 247 -2.44 25.04 -10.29
C GLU A 247 -1.28 24.44 -9.48
N PHE A 248 -0.82 25.16 -8.47
CA PHE A 248 0.28 24.75 -7.59
C PHE A 248 -0.21 24.58 -6.16
N ILE A 249 0.26 23.53 -5.50
CA ILE A 249 0.06 23.23 -4.08
C ILE A 249 1.37 23.42 -3.33
N ARG A 250 1.30 23.88 -2.09
CA ARG A 250 2.48 23.98 -1.22
C ARG A 250 2.64 22.69 -0.43
N MET A 251 3.85 22.13 -0.46
CA MET A 251 4.22 20.91 0.25
C MET A 251 5.67 21.02 0.72
N GLY A 252 5.92 20.94 2.03
CA GLY A 252 7.28 21.07 2.58
C GLY A 252 7.98 22.36 2.21
N GLY A 253 7.24 23.46 2.10
CA GLY A 253 7.78 24.77 1.68
C GLY A 253 8.08 24.90 0.17
N LYS A 254 7.80 23.87 -0.63
CA LYS A 254 7.99 23.86 -2.09
C LYS A 254 6.64 24.00 -2.81
N GLU A 255 6.63 24.63 -3.98
CA GLU A 255 5.48 24.64 -4.87
C GLU A 255 5.55 23.45 -5.82
N VAL A 256 4.50 22.62 -5.83
CA VAL A 256 4.37 21.41 -6.65
C VAL A 256 3.14 21.56 -7.53
N ASN A 257 3.26 21.23 -8.82
CA ASN A 257 2.10 21.22 -9.71
C ASN A 257 1.09 20.17 -9.26
N ALA A 258 -0.16 20.58 -9.02
CA ALA A 258 -1.21 19.72 -8.46
C ALA A 258 -1.55 18.54 -9.38
N ARG A 259 -1.53 18.72 -10.70
CA ARG A 259 -1.81 17.64 -11.67
C ARG A 259 -0.69 16.61 -11.70
N ALA A 260 0.57 17.06 -11.64
CA ALA A 260 1.73 16.18 -11.54
C ALA A 260 1.73 15.40 -10.22
N TYR A 261 1.31 16.05 -9.12
CA TYR A 261 1.15 15.37 -7.83
C TYR A 261 0.09 14.27 -7.90
N LEU A 262 -1.08 14.56 -8.45
CA LEU A 262 -2.17 13.59 -8.61
C LEU A 262 -1.80 12.41 -9.51
N SER A 263 -1.00 12.64 -10.55
CA SER A 263 -0.52 11.55 -11.42
C SER A 263 0.31 10.52 -10.66
N LYS A 264 0.98 10.92 -9.57
CA LYS A 264 1.74 10.02 -8.69
C LYS A 264 0.86 9.07 -7.87
N PHE A 265 -0.44 9.34 -7.78
CA PHE A 265 -1.44 8.48 -7.15
C PHE A 265 -2.34 7.79 -8.19
N ASN A 266 -1.83 7.67 -9.42
CA ASN A 266 -2.54 7.03 -10.53
C ASN A 266 -3.86 7.74 -10.93
N PHE A 267 -3.91 9.07 -10.76
CA PHE A 267 -4.95 9.92 -11.32
C PHE A 267 -4.38 10.69 -12.50
N ALA A 268 -4.55 10.18 -13.72
CA ALA A 268 -4.01 10.79 -14.92
C ALA A 268 -5.12 11.39 -15.81
N GLY A 269 -4.84 12.52 -16.46
CA GLY A 269 -5.71 13.09 -17.47
C GLY A 269 -7.16 13.29 -17.00
N ALA A 270 -8.10 12.55 -17.59
CA ALA A 270 -9.53 12.66 -17.31
C ALA A 270 -9.93 12.22 -15.90
N ASP A 271 -9.13 11.37 -15.24
CA ASP A 271 -9.44 10.89 -13.89
C ASP A 271 -9.39 12.00 -12.85
N GLN A 272 -8.56 13.03 -13.09
CA GLN A 272 -8.47 14.20 -12.23
C GLN A 272 -9.74 15.07 -12.25
N GLU A 273 -10.52 14.98 -13.31
CA GLU A 273 -11.79 15.72 -13.46
C GLU A 273 -13.00 14.90 -13.00
N LYS A 274 -12.82 13.63 -12.60
CA LYS A 274 -13.90 12.84 -12.00
C LYS A 274 -14.39 13.47 -10.71
N LEU A 275 -15.71 13.44 -10.50
CA LEU A 275 -16.30 13.82 -9.23
C LEU A 275 -15.94 12.79 -8.16
N CYS A 276 -15.62 13.24 -6.95
CA CYS A 276 -15.26 12.35 -5.85
C CYS A 276 -16.36 11.37 -5.46
N GLY A 277 -17.63 11.72 -5.73
CA GLY A 277 -18.78 10.87 -5.46
C GLY A 277 -18.89 9.62 -6.34
N VAL A 278 -18.25 9.61 -7.53
CA VAL A 278 -18.29 8.46 -8.47
C VAL A 278 -17.01 7.60 -8.42
N LEU A 279 -16.07 7.93 -7.54
CA LEU A 279 -14.84 7.17 -7.39
C LEU A 279 -15.11 5.76 -6.83
N SER A 280 -14.39 4.77 -7.35
CA SER A 280 -14.31 3.43 -6.75
C SER A 280 -13.69 3.49 -5.34
N GLY A 281 -13.81 2.40 -4.58
CA GLY A 281 -13.18 2.28 -3.26
C GLY A 281 -11.68 2.55 -3.32
N GLY A 282 -10.97 1.89 -4.22
CA GLY A 282 -9.53 2.07 -4.40
C GLY A 282 -9.12 3.47 -4.88
N GLU A 283 -9.88 4.08 -5.80
CA GLU A 283 -9.64 5.48 -6.19
C GLU A 283 -9.83 6.43 -5.01
N ARG A 284 -10.84 6.18 -4.16
CA ARG A 284 -11.10 6.99 -2.97
C ARG A 284 -9.99 6.83 -1.93
N ASN A 285 -9.48 5.62 -1.72
CA ASN A 285 -8.34 5.36 -0.83
C ASN A 285 -7.08 6.09 -1.31
N ARG A 286 -6.75 6.01 -2.61
CA ARG A 286 -5.60 6.74 -3.18
C ARG A 286 -5.75 8.27 -3.05
N LEU A 287 -6.96 8.80 -3.25
CA LEU A 287 -7.22 10.23 -3.07
C LEU A 287 -7.03 10.65 -1.61
N HIS A 288 -7.55 9.86 -0.66
CA HIS A 288 -7.41 10.14 0.77
C HIS A 288 -5.94 10.10 1.20
N LEU A 289 -5.20 9.09 0.72
CA LEU A 289 -3.76 9.00 0.95
C LEU A 289 -3.03 10.23 0.39
N ALA A 290 -3.37 10.68 -0.83
CA ALA A 290 -2.80 11.88 -1.41
C ALA A 290 -3.08 13.13 -0.57
N LEU A 291 -4.29 13.27 -0.01
CA LEU A 291 -4.63 14.38 0.88
C LEU A 291 -3.84 14.35 2.19
N THR A 292 -3.69 13.17 2.79
CA THR A 292 -2.95 13.01 4.05
C THR A 292 -1.46 13.27 3.86
N LEU A 293 -0.86 12.73 2.80
CA LEU A 293 0.57 12.92 2.52
C LEU A 293 0.91 14.33 2.02
N LYS A 294 -0.08 15.10 1.56
CA LYS A 294 0.10 16.51 1.21
C LYS A 294 0.26 17.39 2.45
N ALA A 295 -0.32 17.01 3.58
CA ALA A 295 -0.21 17.77 4.82
C ALA A 295 1.25 17.77 5.30
N ASP A 296 1.72 18.90 5.80
CA ASP A 296 3.08 19.05 6.35
C ASP A 296 3.15 18.42 7.77
N ALA A 297 2.69 17.17 7.89
CA ALA A 297 2.72 16.41 9.14
C ALA A 297 4.11 15.80 9.37
N ASN A 298 4.52 15.68 10.64
CA ASN A 298 5.74 14.99 11.04
C ASN A 298 5.48 13.67 11.78
N VAL A 299 4.21 13.38 12.10
CA VAL A 299 3.74 12.07 12.54
C VAL A 299 2.58 11.65 11.65
N LEU A 300 2.73 10.52 10.96
CA LEU A 300 1.69 9.97 10.08
C LEU A 300 1.03 8.78 10.75
N LEU A 301 -0.30 8.79 10.83
CA LEU A 301 -1.13 7.67 11.25
C LEU A 301 -1.85 7.14 10.01
N LEU A 302 -1.51 5.94 9.57
CA LEU A 302 -2.06 5.32 8.36
C LEU A 302 -2.86 4.06 8.74
N ASP A 303 -4.17 4.09 8.55
CA ASP A 303 -5.06 2.97 8.87
C ASP A 303 -5.40 2.19 7.60
N GLU A 304 -4.79 1.02 7.44
CA GLU A 304 -4.89 0.13 6.27
C GLU A 304 -4.58 0.82 4.93
N PRO A 305 -3.45 1.51 4.78
CA PRO A 305 -3.13 2.24 3.56
C PRO A 305 -2.86 1.32 2.36
N THR A 306 -2.67 0.04 2.60
CA THR A 306 -2.39 -0.98 1.58
C THR A 306 -3.63 -1.53 0.90
N ASN A 307 -4.83 -1.32 1.47
CA ASN A 307 -6.07 -1.83 0.92
C ASN A 307 -6.42 -1.16 -0.41
N ASP A 308 -6.82 -1.96 -1.39
CA ASP A 308 -7.27 -1.51 -2.73
C ASP A 308 -6.26 -0.61 -3.48
N ILE A 309 -4.97 -0.72 -3.17
CA ILE A 309 -3.88 0.00 -3.86
C ILE A 309 -3.13 -0.95 -4.79
N ASP A 310 -2.87 -0.49 -6.03
CA ASP A 310 -2.06 -1.26 -6.98
C ASP A 310 -0.60 -1.36 -6.55
N VAL A 311 0.09 -2.41 -7.02
CA VAL A 311 1.47 -2.74 -6.62
C VAL A 311 2.47 -1.60 -6.89
N ASN A 312 2.27 -0.81 -7.96
CA ASN A 312 3.19 0.28 -8.30
C ASN A 312 3.03 1.45 -7.35
N THR A 313 1.78 1.83 -7.03
CA THR A 313 1.48 2.86 -6.03
C THR A 313 1.94 2.44 -4.64
N LEU A 314 1.79 1.15 -4.30
CA LEU A 314 2.25 0.61 -3.02
C LEU A 314 3.76 0.68 -2.87
N ARG A 315 4.53 0.33 -3.91
CA ARG A 315 6.00 0.49 -3.92
C ARG A 315 6.44 1.95 -3.78
N ALA A 316 5.77 2.86 -4.49
CA ALA A 316 6.06 4.27 -4.36
C ALA A 316 5.75 4.81 -2.95
N LEU A 317 4.72 4.27 -2.28
CA LEU A 317 4.41 4.57 -0.88
C LEU A 317 5.49 4.03 0.06
N GLU A 318 5.96 2.79 -0.15
CA GLU A 318 7.08 2.20 0.60
C GLU A 318 8.32 3.10 0.52
N GLU A 319 8.77 3.43 -0.69
CA GLU A 319 9.92 4.32 -0.92
C GLU A 319 9.71 5.72 -0.31
N GLY A 320 8.48 6.25 -0.38
CA GLY A 320 8.11 7.52 0.23
C GLY A 320 8.22 7.50 1.75
N LEU A 321 7.77 6.43 2.40
CA LEU A 321 7.83 6.24 3.85
C LEU A 321 9.27 5.97 4.33
N GLU A 322 10.06 5.18 3.60
CA GLU A 322 11.49 4.96 3.90
C GLU A 322 12.28 6.29 3.90
N ASN A 323 11.92 7.22 3.02
CA ASN A 323 12.57 8.54 2.92
C ASN A 323 11.94 9.62 3.82
N PHE A 324 10.90 9.29 4.56
CA PHE A 324 10.21 10.23 5.43
C PHE A 324 11.01 10.48 6.70
N ALA A 325 11.39 11.72 6.96
CA ALA A 325 12.18 12.10 8.14
C ALA A 325 11.33 12.31 9.42
N GLY A 326 10.07 11.89 9.40
CA GLY A 326 9.15 11.92 10.55
C GLY A 326 8.97 10.53 11.17
N CYS A 327 7.94 10.39 12.00
CA CYS A 327 7.49 9.11 12.54
C CYS A 327 6.22 8.66 11.81
N ALA A 328 6.12 7.39 11.44
CA ALA A 328 4.90 6.83 10.89
C ALA A 328 4.39 5.66 11.76
N VAL A 329 3.08 5.61 11.96
CA VAL A 329 2.40 4.49 12.62
C VAL A 329 1.41 3.92 11.61
N VAL A 330 1.59 2.67 11.22
CA VAL A 330 0.86 2.05 10.12
C VAL A 330 0.15 0.80 10.61
N VAL A 331 -1.18 0.81 10.55
CA VAL A 331 -1.97 -0.42 10.67
C VAL A 331 -2.02 -1.06 9.29
N SER A 332 -1.57 -2.28 9.17
CA SER A 332 -1.70 -3.05 7.92
C SER A 332 -1.75 -4.55 8.19
N HIS A 333 -2.41 -5.27 7.30
CA HIS A 333 -2.38 -6.73 7.23
C HIS A 333 -1.43 -7.24 6.15
N ASP A 334 -0.86 -6.36 5.32
CA ASP A 334 0.19 -6.70 4.35
C ASP A 334 1.53 -6.90 5.06
N ARG A 335 1.87 -8.17 5.29
CA ARG A 335 3.09 -8.58 6.00
C ARG A 335 4.35 -8.18 5.24
N TRP A 336 4.32 -8.24 3.91
CA TRP A 336 5.44 -7.85 3.05
C TRP A 336 5.75 -6.36 3.18
N PHE A 337 4.69 -5.54 3.18
CA PHE A 337 4.80 -4.11 3.39
C PHE A 337 5.39 -3.79 4.78
N LEU A 338 4.85 -4.42 5.84
CA LEU A 338 5.33 -4.22 7.21
C LEU A 338 6.80 -4.65 7.37
N ASP A 339 7.18 -5.82 6.84
CA ASP A 339 8.53 -6.33 6.95
C ASP A 339 9.56 -5.41 6.27
N ARG A 340 9.16 -4.78 5.18
CA ARG A 340 10.02 -3.89 4.42
C ARG A 340 10.23 -2.52 5.06
N ILE A 341 9.18 -1.93 5.66
CA ILE A 341 9.26 -0.54 6.11
C ILE A 341 9.36 -0.38 7.63
N CYS A 342 8.86 -1.33 8.42
CA CYS A 342 8.76 -1.16 9.86
C CYS A 342 10.10 -1.36 10.56
N THR A 343 10.37 -0.47 11.51
CA THR A 343 11.48 -0.56 12.46
C THR A 343 11.04 -1.09 13.82
N HIS A 344 9.73 -1.01 14.09
CA HIS A 344 9.12 -1.47 15.33
C HIS A 344 7.74 -2.08 15.04
N ILE A 345 7.31 -3.03 15.86
CA ILE A 345 6.00 -3.66 15.77
C ILE A 345 5.25 -3.46 17.08
N LEU A 346 4.00 -3.01 16.99
CA LEU A 346 3.03 -2.97 18.07
C LEU A 346 1.96 -4.03 17.83
N SER A 347 2.07 -5.16 18.51
CA SER A 347 1.22 -6.32 18.30
C SER A 347 0.12 -6.46 19.33
N PHE A 348 -1.11 -6.49 18.90
CA PHE A 348 -2.28 -6.84 19.71
C PHE A 348 -2.45 -8.36 19.66
N GLU A 349 -2.00 -9.06 20.72
CA GLU A 349 -1.93 -10.54 20.73
C GLU A 349 -3.21 -11.24 21.22
N GLY A 350 -4.28 -10.47 21.46
CA GLY A 350 -5.51 -10.96 22.09
C GLY A 350 -5.44 -10.86 23.64
N ASP A 351 -6.53 -11.25 24.30
CA ASP A 351 -6.68 -11.17 25.75
C ASP A 351 -6.24 -9.82 26.40
N SER A 352 -6.38 -8.73 25.61
CA SER A 352 -6.00 -7.37 25.99
C SER A 352 -4.50 -7.15 26.19
N ASN A 353 -3.67 -8.09 25.74
CA ASN A 353 -2.22 -7.97 25.76
C ASN A 353 -1.71 -7.28 24.49
N VAL A 354 -0.81 -6.31 24.66
CA VAL A 354 -0.16 -5.61 23.55
C VAL A 354 1.33 -5.60 23.79
N VAL A 355 2.09 -6.03 22.77
CA VAL A 355 3.56 -6.12 22.85
C VAL A 355 4.15 -5.07 21.91
N PHE A 356 5.07 -4.27 22.44
CA PHE A 356 5.90 -3.36 21.65
C PHE A 356 7.28 -3.99 21.42
N TYR A 357 7.63 -4.22 20.17
CA TYR A 357 8.84 -4.93 19.77
C TYR A 357 9.68 -4.04 18.84
N GLU A 358 11.00 -3.94 19.11
CA GLU A 358 11.96 -3.27 18.22
C GLU A 358 12.52 -4.27 17.23
N GLY A 359 12.21 -4.10 15.95
CA GLY A 359 12.62 -4.97 14.85
C GLY A 359 11.57 -5.01 13.72
N THR A 360 11.89 -5.79 12.69
CA THR A 360 11.02 -6.01 11.53
C THR A 360 9.87 -6.98 11.87
N TYR A 361 8.93 -7.11 10.93
CA TYR A 361 7.84 -8.06 11.07
C TYR A 361 8.34 -9.52 11.16
N SER A 362 9.29 -9.91 10.32
CA SER A 362 9.87 -11.26 10.34
C SER A 362 10.62 -11.56 11.64
N GLU A 363 11.37 -10.60 12.19
CA GLU A 363 12.07 -10.75 13.47
C GLU A 363 11.07 -10.91 14.63
N TYR A 364 9.96 -10.15 14.59
CA TYR A 364 8.88 -10.30 15.56
C TYR A 364 8.21 -11.67 15.49
N GLU A 365 7.94 -12.21 14.28
CA GLU A 365 7.38 -13.55 14.14
C GLU A 365 8.32 -14.64 14.68
N GLU A 366 9.63 -14.51 14.44
CA GLU A 366 10.61 -15.41 15.05
C GLU A 366 10.64 -15.31 16.58
N TYR A 367 10.57 -14.10 17.12
CA TYR A 367 10.47 -13.88 18.58
C TYR A 367 9.22 -14.55 19.14
N LYS A 368 8.08 -14.35 18.51
CA LYS A 368 6.80 -14.95 18.90
C LYS A 368 6.87 -16.48 18.89
N ARG A 369 7.44 -17.07 17.84
CA ARG A 369 7.61 -18.52 17.71
C ARG A 369 8.52 -19.08 18.79
N LYS A 370 9.60 -18.40 19.12
CA LYS A 370 10.53 -18.81 20.18
C LYS A 370 9.92 -18.71 21.59
N THR A 371 9.05 -17.71 21.82
CA THR A 371 8.48 -17.41 23.14
C THR A 371 7.20 -18.19 23.43
N LEU A 372 6.33 -18.38 22.44
CA LEU A 372 5.03 -19.02 22.58
C LEU A 372 5.00 -20.49 22.10
N GLY A 373 6.08 -20.96 21.43
CA GLY A 373 6.14 -22.25 20.77
C GLY A 373 5.33 -22.27 19.44
N ASP A 374 5.48 -23.34 18.66
CA ASP A 374 4.69 -23.58 17.43
C ASP A 374 3.21 -23.89 17.81
N ALA A 375 2.48 -22.86 18.21
CA ALA A 375 1.04 -23.00 18.37
C ALA A 375 0.41 -22.94 16.97
N GLU A 376 -0.19 -24.05 16.52
CA GLU A 376 -1.01 -24.05 15.30
C GLU A 376 -2.04 -22.89 15.37
N PRO A 377 -2.24 -22.16 14.25
CA PRO A 377 -3.19 -21.06 14.20
C PRO A 377 -4.57 -21.54 14.63
N LYS A 378 -5.06 -21.00 15.76
CA LYS A 378 -6.36 -21.39 16.30
C LYS A 378 -7.45 -20.73 15.49
N ARG A 379 -8.31 -21.54 14.87
CA ARG A 379 -9.49 -21.06 14.16
C ARG A 379 -10.33 -20.13 15.04
N VAL A 380 -10.52 -18.89 14.61
CA VAL A 380 -11.46 -17.96 15.26
C VAL A 380 -12.88 -18.52 15.11
N ARG A 381 -13.46 -19.01 16.20
CA ARG A 381 -14.86 -19.47 16.21
C ARG A 381 -15.79 -18.27 16.27
N TYR A 382 -16.30 -17.84 15.13
CA TYR A 382 -17.39 -16.87 15.10
C TYR A 382 -18.67 -17.48 15.67
N ARG A 383 -19.39 -16.74 16.55
CA ARG A 383 -20.72 -17.14 17.02
C ARG A 383 -21.63 -17.28 15.80
N LYS A 384 -22.32 -18.43 15.67
CA LYS A 384 -23.39 -18.60 14.67
C LYS A 384 -24.41 -17.46 14.84
N LEU A 385 -24.66 -16.70 13.77
CA LEU A 385 -25.83 -15.85 13.67
C LEU A 385 -27.04 -16.77 13.70
N ILE A 386 -27.82 -16.70 14.78
CA ILE A 386 -29.15 -17.29 14.83
C ILE A 386 -30.01 -16.32 14.03
N VAL A 387 -30.40 -16.71 12.83
CA VAL A 387 -31.43 -16.02 12.04
C VAL A 387 -32.76 -16.60 12.54
N ASP A 388 -33.51 -15.82 13.30
CA ASP A 388 -34.93 -16.09 13.65
C ASP A 388 -35.79 -15.91 12.40
#